data_cde415ffc36cec1205faae25c551f708
#
_entry.id   cde415ffc36cec1205faae25c551f708
#
_cell.length_a   1.000
_cell.length_b   1.000
_cell.length_c   1.000
_cell.angle_alpha   90.00
_cell.angle_beta   90.00
_cell.angle_gamma   90.00
#
_symmetry.space_group_name_H-M   'P 1'
#
loop_
_entity.id
_entity.type
_entity.pdbx_description
1 polymer ?
#
loop_
_entity_poly.entity_id
_entity_poly.type
_entity_poly.pdbx_seq_one_letter_code
_entity_poly.pdbx_strand_id
1 'polypeptide(L)'
;FVRRRDQARESVSPQALLDAIEPLVRLQARKLGVQVHTRIEHGLRQVRCDRTMVEQVLLNLVRNGMQAMDHPGRHSRDLVIEIRRGPDGGRDAWVTLSVIDQGVGISEEVARQLFTPFFTTKPEGMGLGLSLCRTVVEQHGGALRYEPQLPQGTAFIFTLPTQQDKGDQ
;
A
#
# COMPACT_ATOMS: atom_id res chain seq x y z
N PHE A 1 -4.10 2.29 24.56
CA PHE A 1 -3.62 1.55 23.39
C PHE A 1 -3.05 2.47 22.31
N VAL A 2 -3.78 3.51 21.94
CA VAL A 2 -3.38 4.47 20.91
C VAL A 2 -2.13 5.25 21.31
N ARG A 3 -1.98 5.61 22.58
CA ARG A 3 -0.83 6.39 23.08
C ARG A 3 0.50 5.66 23.03
N ARG A 4 0.52 4.34 23.22
CA ARG A 4 1.75 3.54 23.14
C ARG A 4 2.25 3.41 21.71
N ARG A 5 1.35 3.44 20.72
CA ARG A 5 1.69 3.32 19.30
C ARG A 5 2.21 4.63 18.72
N ASP A 6 1.76 5.78 19.21
CA ASP A 6 2.33 7.06 18.80
C ASP A 6 3.81 7.18 19.16
N GLN A 7 4.25 6.48 20.22
CA GLN A 7 5.66 6.41 20.60
C GLN A 7 6.50 5.47 19.72
N ALA A 8 5.86 4.59 18.95
CA ALA A 8 6.55 3.65 18.06
C ALA A 8 6.90 4.26 16.69
N ARG A 9 6.53 5.51 16.44
CA ARG A 9 6.88 6.19 15.18
C ARG A 9 8.36 6.50 15.11
N GLU A 10 8.95 6.15 13.99
CA GLU A 10 10.37 6.35 13.70
C GLU A 10 10.56 6.87 12.29
N SER A 11 11.77 7.35 12.01
CA SER A 11 12.17 7.73 10.66
C SER A 11 12.68 6.51 9.92
N VAL A 12 12.04 6.17 8.81
CA VAL A 12 12.33 4.96 8.02
C VAL A 12 12.50 5.35 6.56
N SER A 13 13.53 4.83 5.91
CA SER A 13 13.63 5.01 4.46
C SER A 13 12.54 4.20 3.74
N PRO A 14 11.96 4.72 2.65
CA PRO A 14 11.02 3.94 1.85
C PRO A 14 11.59 2.62 1.36
N GLN A 15 12.87 2.57 1.02
CA GLN A 15 13.55 1.33 0.63
C GLN A 15 13.54 0.30 1.76
N ALA A 16 13.75 0.72 3.00
CA ALA A 16 13.74 -0.19 4.15
C ALA A 16 12.36 -0.82 4.39
N LEU A 17 11.28 -0.09 4.11
CA LEU A 17 9.91 -0.65 4.16
C LEU A 17 9.73 -1.77 3.15
N LEU A 18 10.20 -1.59 1.92
CA LEU A 18 10.14 -2.62 0.88
C LEU A 18 11.03 -3.82 1.22
N ASP A 19 12.25 -3.57 1.68
CA ASP A 19 13.19 -4.64 2.02
C ASP A 19 12.64 -5.54 3.12
N ALA A 20 11.93 -4.97 4.08
CA ALA A 20 11.34 -5.71 5.18
C ALA A 20 10.26 -6.69 4.74
N ILE A 21 9.46 -6.34 3.74
CA ILE A 21 8.36 -7.19 3.25
C ILE A 21 8.78 -8.12 2.11
N GLU A 22 9.92 -7.88 1.49
CA GLU A 22 10.38 -8.57 0.28
C GLU A 22 10.36 -10.09 0.39
N PRO A 23 10.85 -10.74 1.47
CA PRO A 23 10.81 -12.20 1.56
C PRO A 23 9.39 -12.77 1.49
N LEU A 24 8.43 -12.15 2.15
CA LEU A 24 7.03 -12.58 2.15
C LEU A 24 6.38 -12.33 0.78
N VAL A 25 6.67 -11.19 0.17
CA VAL A 25 6.18 -10.85 -1.16
C VAL A 25 6.68 -11.85 -2.20
N ARG A 26 7.96 -12.19 -2.17
CA ARG A 26 8.56 -13.19 -3.08
C ARG A 26 7.94 -14.57 -2.91
N LEU A 27 7.70 -14.98 -1.68
CA LEU A 27 7.08 -16.28 -1.39
C LEU A 27 5.68 -16.35 -1.99
N GLN A 28 4.86 -15.33 -1.81
CA GLN A 28 3.52 -15.27 -2.38
C GLN A 28 3.55 -15.17 -3.90
N ALA A 29 4.46 -14.39 -4.45
CA ALA A 29 4.62 -14.24 -5.89
C ALA A 29 4.94 -15.58 -6.57
N ARG A 30 5.81 -16.38 -5.97
CA ARG A 30 6.14 -17.73 -6.49
C ARG A 30 4.92 -18.65 -6.47
N LYS A 31 4.14 -18.64 -5.41
CA LYS A 31 2.94 -19.48 -5.29
C LYS A 31 1.89 -19.15 -6.36
N LEU A 32 1.74 -17.89 -6.69
CA LEU A 32 0.68 -17.41 -7.58
C LEU A 32 1.17 -17.12 -9.00
N GLY A 33 2.47 -17.31 -9.27
CA GLY A 33 3.03 -17.02 -10.58
C GLY A 33 2.99 -15.52 -10.93
N VAL A 34 3.17 -14.66 -9.94
CA VAL A 34 3.16 -13.21 -10.10
C VAL A 34 4.59 -12.68 -10.26
N GLN A 35 4.79 -11.75 -11.18
CA GLN A 35 6.03 -10.99 -11.28
C GLN A 35 5.87 -9.66 -10.57
N VAL A 36 6.75 -9.38 -9.62
CA VAL A 36 6.74 -8.14 -8.84
C VAL A 36 7.81 -7.20 -9.33
N HIS A 37 7.40 -5.99 -9.65
CA HIS A 37 8.28 -4.90 -10.07
C HIS A 37 8.22 -3.78 -9.04
N THR A 38 9.38 -3.27 -8.66
CA THR A 38 9.46 -2.14 -7.73
C THR A 38 10.05 -0.92 -8.43
N ARG A 39 9.45 0.24 -8.20
CA ARG A 39 9.89 1.52 -8.73
C ARG A 39 9.96 2.52 -7.60
N ILE A 40 11.16 2.92 -7.23
CA ILE A 40 11.38 3.90 -6.17
C ILE A 40 12.06 5.12 -6.77
N GLU A 41 11.45 6.27 -6.60
CA GLU A 41 12.03 7.54 -7.01
C GLU A 41 13.31 7.84 -6.21
N HIS A 42 14.31 8.42 -6.86
CA HIS A 42 15.55 8.81 -6.22
C HIS A 42 15.39 10.01 -5.27
N GLY A 43 16.15 10.01 -4.21
CA GLY A 43 16.24 11.17 -3.32
C GLY A 43 15.03 11.37 -2.42
N LEU A 44 14.26 10.33 -2.17
CA LEU A 44 13.14 10.41 -1.25
C LEU A 44 13.60 10.62 0.19
N ARG A 45 12.91 11.50 0.90
CA ARG A 45 13.11 11.66 2.34
C ARG A 45 12.63 10.43 3.09
N GLN A 46 13.16 10.24 4.28
CA GLN A 46 12.63 9.24 5.20
C GLN A 46 11.20 9.61 5.59
N VAL A 47 10.36 8.59 5.78
CA VAL A 47 9.00 8.77 6.26
C VAL A 47 8.96 8.61 7.78
N ARG A 48 8.08 9.34 8.41
CA ARG A 48 7.82 9.23 9.84
C ARG A 48 6.62 8.31 10.04
N CYS A 49 6.85 7.11 10.56
CA CYS A 49 5.79 6.13 10.67
C CYS A 49 6.04 5.08 11.75
N ASP A 50 4.98 4.37 12.12
CA ASP A 50 5.08 3.09 12.80
C ASP A 50 5.41 2.03 11.76
N ARG A 51 6.67 1.61 11.75
CA ARG A 51 7.22 0.71 10.74
C ARG A 51 6.43 -0.58 10.59
N THR A 52 6.14 -1.23 11.71
CA THR A 52 5.42 -2.52 11.70
C THR A 52 4.02 -2.38 11.11
N MET A 53 3.30 -1.32 11.47
CA MET A 53 1.96 -1.08 10.96
C MET A 53 1.96 -0.79 9.46
N VAL A 54 2.91 0.01 8.98
CA VAL A 54 3.02 0.33 7.54
C VAL A 54 3.43 -0.90 6.73
N GLU A 55 4.33 -1.72 7.25
CA GLU A 55 4.68 -3.00 6.62
C GLU A 55 3.45 -3.89 6.45
N GLN A 56 2.57 -3.95 7.46
CA GLN A 56 1.32 -4.71 7.37
C GLN A 56 0.36 -4.12 6.34
N VAL A 57 0.28 -2.80 6.23
CA VAL A 57 -0.52 -2.15 5.18
C VAL A 57 -0.01 -2.58 3.80
N LEU A 58 1.29 -2.45 3.55
CA LEU A 58 1.89 -2.85 2.28
C LEU A 58 1.65 -4.32 1.95
N LEU A 59 1.88 -5.22 2.91
CA LEU A 59 1.66 -6.65 2.73
C LEU A 59 0.20 -6.95 2.38
N ASN A 60 -0.73 -6.29 3.04
CA ASN A 60 -2.16 -6.48 2.81
C ASN A 60 -2.55 -6.04 1.39
N LEU A 61 -2.09 -4.87 0.97
CA LEU A 61 -2.35 -4.36 -0.38
C LEU A 61 -1.71 -5.23 -1.46
N VAL A 62 -0.48 -5.69 -1.25
CA VAL A 62 0.22 -6.61 -2.16
C VAL A 62 -0.54 -7.94 -2.28
N ARG A 63 -0.95 -8.50 -1.17
CA ARG A 63 -1.72 -9.74 -1.15
C ARG A 63 -3.05 -9.59 -1.90
N ASN A 64 -3.76 -8.51 -1.68
CA ASN A 64 -5.00 -8.22 -2.39
C ASN A 64 -4.77 -8.11 -3.90
N GLY A 65 -3.71 -7.41 -4.32
CA GLY A 65 -3.37 -7.29 -5.73
C GLY A 65 -3.03 -8.63 -6.39
N MET A 66 -2.26 -9.46 -5.72
CA MET A 66 -1.93 -10.80 -6.21
C MET A 66 -3.16 -11.69 -6.33
N GLN A 67 -4.05 -11.65 -5.34
CA GLN A 67 -5.28 -12.42 -5.36
C GLN A 67 -6.24 -11.96 -6.47
N ALA A 68 -6.26 -10.67 -6.76
CA ALA A 68 -7.08 -10.13 -7.86
C ALA A 68 -6.61 -10.63 -9.23
N MET A 69 -5.35 -11.01 -9.35
CA MET A 69 -4.76 -11.58 -10.56
C MET A 69 -4.79 -13.11 -10.60
N ASP A 70 -5.15 -13.77 -9.54
CA ASP A 70 -5.22 -15.24 -9.44
C ASP A 70 -6.52 -15.75 -10.06
N HIS A 71 -6.58 -15.68 -11.39
CA HIS A 71 -7.75 -15.96 -12.19
C HIS A 71 -7.42 -16.90 -13.33
N PRO A 72 -8.20 -17.97 -13.57
CA PRO A 72 -8.00 -18.81 -14.75
C PRO A 72 -8.06 -17.98 -16.04
N GLY A 73 -7.13 -18.21 -16.96
CA GLY A 73 -7.05 -17.49 -18.23
C GLY A 73 -6.32 -16.16 -18.21
N ARG A 74 -5.82 -15.73 -17.08
CA ARG A 74 -4.95 -14.56 -17.02
C ARG A 74 -3.53 -14.92 -17.38
N HIS A 75 -3.03 -14.30 -18.44
CA HIS A 75 -1.67 -14.55 -18.96
C HIS A 75 -0.65 -13.57 -18.37
N SER A 76 -1.06 -12.37 -18.01
CA SER A 76 -0.18 -11.38 -17.42
C SER A 76 -0.52 -11.19 -15.93
N ARG A 77 0.49 -11.37 -15.08
CA ARG A 77 0.37 -11.24 -13.63
C ARG A 77 1.53 -10.40 -13.13
N ASP A 78 1.51 -9.13 -13.52
CA ASP A 78 2.52 -8.17 -13.09
C ASP A 78 1.95 -7.28 -12.00
N LEU A 79 2.63 -7.25 -10.86
CA LEU A 79 2.33 -6.36 -9.74
C LEU A 79 3.43 -5.31 -9.66
N VAL A 80 3.05 -4.05 -9.60
CA VAL A 80 4.00 -2.95 -9.45
C VAL A 80 3.83 -2.30 -8.09
N ILE A 81 4.93 -2.17 -7.37
CA ILE A 81 5.00 -1.35 -6.15
C ILE A 81 5.79 -0.11 -6.50
N GLU A 82 5.16 1.04 -6.37
CA GLU A 82 5.76 2.31 -6.75
C GLU A 82 5.79 3.27 -5.57
N ILE A 83 6.91 3.92 -5.36
CA ILE A 83 7.08 4.92 -4.31
C ILE A 83 7.61 6.20 -4.93
N ARG A 84 6.87 7.28 -4.78
CA ARG A 84 7.17 8.59 -5.33
C ARG A 84 7.05 9.69 -4.30
N ARG A 85 7.69 10.80 -4.61
CA ARG A 85 7.49 12.06 -3.92
C ARG A 85 6.11 12.63 -4.23
N GLY A 86 5.54 13.35 -3.30
CA GLY A 86 4.32 14.11 -3.51
C GLY A 86 3.16 13.70 -2.61
N PRO A 87 2.05 14.40 -2.72
CA PRO A 87 1.60 15.36 -3.76
C PRO A 87 1.73 16.84 -3.39
N ASP A 88 2.77 17.26 -2.80
CA ASP A 88 2.88 18.53 -2.08
C ASP A 88 3.58 19.67 -2.85
N GLY A 89 3.59 19.60 -4.17
CA GLY A 89 4.13 20.69 -4.99
C GLY A 89 5.64 20.92 -4.82
N GLY A 90 6.39 19.93 -4.42
CA GLY A 90 7.84 20.01 -4.32
C GLY A 90 8.40 20.32 -2.93
N ARG A 91 7.56 20.30 -1.90
CA ARG A 91 8.00 20.54 -0.51
C ARG A 91 8.53 19.30 0.19
N ASP A 92 8.50 18.15 -0.46
CA ASP A 92 8.90 16.86 0.12
C ASP A 92 8.22 16.51 1.45
N ALA A 93 6.98 16.99 1.65
CA ALA A 93 6.24 16.72 2.88
C ALA A 93 5.59 15.34 2.91
N TRP A 94 5.41 14.73 1.74
CA TRP A 94 4.71 13.46 1.57
C TRP A 94 5.45 12.52 0.64
N VAL A 95 5.27 11.23 0.91
CA VAL A 95 5.64 10.15 0.00
C VAL A 95 4.38 9.39 -0.37
N THR A 96 4.21 9.08 -1.64
CA THR A 96 3.09 8.31 -2.16
C THR A 96 3.55 6.90 -2.48
N LEU A 97 2.85 5.92 -1.90
CA LEU A 97 3.08 4.50 -2.12
C LEU A 97 1.89 3.91 -2.86
N SER A 98 2.16 3.18 -3.93
CA SER A 98 1.13 2.60 -4.78
C SER A 98 1.39 1.12 -4.99
N VAL A 99 0.33 0.32 -4.92
CA VAL A 99 0.34 -1.11 -5.28
C VAL A 99 -0.62 -1.27 -6.44
N ILE A 100 -0.08 -1.62 -7.60
CA ILE A 100 -0.80 -1.63 -8.87
C ILE A 100 -0.88 -3.06 -9.40
N ASP A 101 -2.09 -3.57 -9.58
CA ASP A 101 -2.33 -4.89 -10.16
C ASP A 101 -2.99 -4.80 -11.52
N GLN A 102 -2.97 -5.93 -12.25
CA GLN A 102 -3.63 -6.12 -13.53
C GLN A 102 -4.81 -7.09 -13.41
N GLY A 103 -5.42 -7.12 -12.24
CA GLY A 103 -6.51 -8.03 -11.92
C GLY A 103 -7.83 -7.67 -12.59
N VAL A 104 -8.89 -8.28 -12.10
CA VAL A 104 -10.24 -8.10 -12.66
C VAL A 104 -10.81 -6.70 -12.46
N GLY A 105 -10.19 -5.91 -11.59
CA GLY A 105 -10.70 -4.61 -11.23
C GLY A 105 -11.79 -4.69 -10.16
N ILE A 106 -12.35 -3.53 -9.85
CA ILE A 106 -13.37 -3.36 -8.82
C ILE A 106 -14.57 -2.66 -9.47
N SER A 107 -15.76 -3.26 -9.33
CA SER A 107 -17.00 -2.63 -9.79
C SER A 107 -17.31 -1.38 -8.97
N GLU A 108 -18.09 -0.47 -9.53
CA GLU A 108 -18.53 0.73 -8.79
C GLU A 108 -19.30 0.39 -7.52
N GLU A 109 -20.11 -0.66 -7.56
CA GLU A 109 -20.86 -1.13 -6.41
C GLU A 109 -19.95 -1.61 -5.29
N VAL A 110 -18.96 -2.43 -5.61
CA VAL A 110 -17.94 -2.89 -4.64
C VAL A 110 -17.10 -1.72 -4.14
N ALA A 111 -16.74 -0.81 -5.02
CA ALA A 111 -15.92 0.35 -4.68
C ALA A 111 -16.55 1.23 -3.58
N ARG A 112 -17.87 1.39 -3.60
CA ARG A 112 -18.61 2.16 -2.58
C ARG A 112 -18.47 1.57 -1.18
N GLN A 113 -18.24 0.25 -1.08
CA GLN A 113 -18.15 -0.47 0.18
C GLN A 113 -16.75 -0.96 0.53
N LEU A 114 -15.78 -0.63 -0.30
CA LEU A 114 -14.45 -1.20 -0.27
C LEU A 114 -13.73 -1.07 1.08
N PHE A 115 -13.91 0.06 1.76
CA PHE A 115 -13.31 0.34 3.06
C PHE A 115 -14.26 0.15 4.24
N THR A 116 -15.45 -0.39 3.99
CA THR A 116 -16.41 -0.70 5.04
C THR A 116 -15.96 -1.91 5.84
N PRO A 117 -15.89 -1.84 7.18
CA PRO A 117 -15.56 -3.01 7.99
C PRO A 117 -16.49 -4.20 7.72
N PHE A 118 -15.92 -5.39 7.71
CA PHE A 118 -16.57 -6.67 7.45
C PHE A 118 -17.10 -6.86 6.01
N PHE A 119 -16.95 -5.85 5.13
CA PHE A 119 -17.24 -6.05 3.72
C PHE A 119 -16.11 -6.84 3.05
N THR A 120 -16.46 -7.90 2.33
CA THR A 120 -15.50 -8.68 1.55
C THR A 120 -16.19 -9.35 0.37
N THR A 121 -15.47 -9.48 -0.75
CA THR A 121 -15.87 -10.27 -1.91
C THR A 121 -15.27 -11.68 -1.86
N LYS A 122 -14.44 -11.97 -0.86
CA LYS A 122 -13.74 -13.26 -0.72
C LYS A 122 -14.48 -14.16 0.25
N PRO A 123 -14.72 -15.43 -0.11
CA PRO A 123 -15.46 -16.38 0.75
C PRO A 123 -14.83 -16.59 2.13
N GLU A 124 -13.50 -16.50 2.23
CA GLU A 124 -12.74 -16.73 3.46
C GLU A 124 -12.30 -15.44 4.16
N GLY A 125 -12.59 -14.27 3.55
CA GLY A 125 -12.17 -12.99 4.09
C GLY A 125 -13.09 -12.51 5.20
N MET A 126 -12.52 -11.89 6.23
CA MET A 126 -13.28 -11.24 7.30
C MET A 126 -13.72 -9.81 6.94
N GLY A 127 -13.21 -9.24 5.85
CA GLY A 127 -13.55 -7.90 5.41
C GLY A 127 -12.95 -6.79 6.26
N LEU A 128 -11.90 -7.08 7.03
CA LEU A 128 -11.23 -6.09 7.89
C LEU A 128 -9.95 -5.51 7.27
N GLY A 129 -9.35 -6.20 6.30
CA GLY A 129 -8.02 -5.84 5.78
C GLY A 129 -7.93 -4.40 5.27
N LEU A 130 -8.78 -4.00 4.34
CA LEU A 130 -8.76 -2.67 3.74
C LEU A 130 -9.20 -1.58 4.71
N SER A 131 -10.19 -1.84 5.55
CA SER A 131 -10.64 -0.88 6.56
C SER A 131 -9.54 -0.60 7.59
N LEU A 132 -8.81 -1.64 8.02
CA LEU A 132 -7.68 -1.50 8.93
C LEU A 132 -6.53 -0.74 8.26
N CYS A 133 -6.22 -1.03 6.99
CA CYS A 133 -5.23 -0.27 6.22
C CYS A 133 -5.55 1.22 6.20
N ARG A 134 -6.80 1.56 5.89
CA ARG A 134 -7.26 2.94 5.88
C ARG A 134 -7.10 3.61 7.24
N THR A 135 -7.49 2.92 8.31
CA THR A 135 -7.34 3.43 9.67
C THR A 135 -5.88 3.72 10.00
N VAL A 136 -4.97 2.79 9.70
CA VAL A 136 -3.54 2.98 9.93
C VAL A 136 -3.02 4.19 9.17
N VAL A 137 -3.31 4.29 7.87
CA VAL A 137 -2.86 5.40 7.03
C VAL A 137 -3.39 6.74 7.55
N GLU A 138 -4.66 6.81 7.91
CA GLU A 138 -5.27 8.04 8.46
C GLU A 138 -4.68 8.42 9.82
N GLN A 139 -4.34 7.45 10.67
CA GLN A 139 -3.62 7.70 11.92
C GLN A 139 -2.23 8.31 11.70
N HIS A 140 -1.64 8.07 10.55
CA HIS A 140 -0.37 8.68 10.14
C HIS A 140 -0.56 10.05 9.47
N GLY A 141 -1.79 10.52 9.35
CA GLY A 141 -2.12 11.78 8.70
C GLY A 141 -2.21 11.71 7.17
N GLY A 142 -2.10 10.51 6.61
CA GLY A 142 -2.23 10.28 5.18
C GLY A 142 -3.63 9.91 4.75
N ALA A 143 -3.75 9.49 3.49
CA ALA A 143 -5.00 9.02 2.91
C ALA A 143 -4.75 7.77 2.06
N LEU A 144 -5.68 6.84 2.11
CA LEU A 144 -5.69 5.64 1.27
C LEU A 144 -6.86 5.74 0.29
N ARG A 145 -6.57 5.57 -0.98
CA ARG A 145 -7.57 5.56 -2.05
C ARG A 145 -7.29 4.46 -3.06
N TYR A 146 -8.25 4.20 -3.93
CA TYR A 146 -8.04 3.31 -5.06
C TYR A 146 -8.28 4.06 -6.37
N GLU A 147 -7.66 3.57 -7.45
CA GLU A 147 -7.89 4.04 -8.81
C GLU A 147 -8.01 2.83 -9.75
N PRO A 148 -9.03 2.81 -10.63
CA PRO A 148 -9.07 1.80 -11.69
C PRO A 148 -7.90 2.00 -12.65
N GLN A 149 -7.36 0.89 -13.16
CA GLN A 149 -6.28 0.88 -14.13
C GLN A 149 -6.83 0.48 -15.50
N LEU A 150 -6.26 1.05 -16.56
CA LEU A 150 -6.60 0.70 -17.94
C LEU A 150 -5.50 -0.19 -18.55
N PRO A 151 -5.87 -1.21 -19.33
CA PRO A 151 -7.24 -1.60 -19.71
C PRO A 151 -7.98 -2.33 -18.61
N GLN A 152 -7.30 -2.80 -17.57
CA GLN A 152 -7.88 -3.54 -16.46
C GLN A 152 -6.94 -3.53 -15.25
N GLY A 153 -7.51 -3.62 -14.05
CA GLY A 153 -6.77 -3.68 -12.81
C GLY A 153 -7.14 -2.59 -11.81
N THR A 154 -6.39 -2.54 -10.73
CA THR A 154 -6.60 -1.60 -9.63
C THR A 154 -5.27 -1.11 -9.06
N ALA A 155 -5.22 0.15 -8.71
CA ALA A 155 -4.14 0.70 -7.90
C ALA A 155 -4.69 1.09 -6.53
N PHE A 156 -4.03 0.65 -5.47
CA PHE A 156 -4.22 1.18 -4.12
C PHE A 156 -3.09 2.14 -3.82
N ILE A 157 -3.43 3.34 -3.41
CA ILE A 157 -2.51 4.46 -3.30
C ILE A 157 -2.67 5.08 -1.91
N PHE A 158 -1.57 5.20 -1.18
CA PHE A 158 -1.58 5.87 0.11
C PHE A 158 -0.38 6.78 0.30
N THR A 159 -0.54 7.74 1.19
CA THR A 159 0.48 8.74 1.50
C THR A 159 0.95 8.61 2.94
N LEU A 160 2.23 8.91 3.14
CA LEU A 160 2.84 9.00 4.46
C LEU A 160 3.60 10.32 4.60
N PRO A 161 3.62 10.91 5.80
CA PRO A 161 4.39 12.11 6.04
C PRO A 161 5.89 11.80 6.07
N THR A 162 6.68 12.70 5.52
CA THR A 162 8.13 12.61 5.60
C THR A 162 8.62 13.13 6.95
N GLN A 163 9.82 12.68 7.34
CA GLN A 163 10.53 13.25 8.45
C GLN A 163 10.91 14.68 8.09
N GLN A 164 10.40 15.65 8.84
CA GLN A 164 10.77 17.05 8.66
C GLN A 164 12.10 17.31 9.34
N ASP A 165 12.95 18.12 8.71
CA ASP A 165 14.13 18.63 9.35
C ASP A 165 13.68 19.42 10.57
N LYS A 166 14.37 19.26 11.69
CA LYS A 166 14.23 20.18 12.82
C LYS A 166 14.82 21.50 12.34
N GLY A 167 14.09 22.14 11.45
CA GLY A 167 14.48 23.40 10.87
C GLY A 167 14.23 24.50 11.89
N ASP A 168 15.25 25.22 12.08
CA ASP A 168 15.31 26.62 12.46
C ASP A 168 14.06 27.13 13.15
N GLN A 169 14.08 26.99 14.44
CA GLN A 169 13.34 27.90 15.32
C GLN A 169 14.14 29.16 15.47
#